data_7a7f96a84d3dac102ce8437335b563fa
#
_entry.id   7a7f96a84d3dac102ce8437335b563fa
#
_cell.length_a   1.000
_cell.length_b   1.000
_cell.length_c   1.000
_cell.angle_alpha   90.00
_cell.angle_beta   90.00
_cell.angle_gamma   90.00
#
_symmetry.space_group_name_H-M   'P 1'
#
loop_
_entity.id
_entity.type
_entity.pdbx_description
1 polymer ?
#
loop_
_entity_poly.entity_id
_entity_poly.type
_entity_poly.pdbx_seq_one_letter_code
_entity_poly.pdbx_strand_id
1 'polypeptide(L)'
;PALRNAAASGGTSQLENLANVFTQDAKRLQEVSKVTRNMATNKPIAITAKKVEENIDTLCPQVIHAARTLAAHPVSKIAQENMEVFVNVWEAQVEELGKVLRLITAGGDPSKRSPSARHKRSAYNAVYATL
;
A
#
# COMPACT_ATOMS: atom_id res chain seq x y z
N PRO A 1 6.47 -4.93 7.59
CA PRO A 1 6.98 -5.02 8.96
C PRO A 1 7.99 -3.96 9.39
N ALA A 2 8.75 -3.35 8.45
CA ALA A 2 9.79 -2.39 8.83
C ALA A 2 9.22 -1.17 9.57
N LEU A 3 8.16 -0.55 9.06
CA LEU A 3 7.54 0.62 9.69
C LEU A 3 6.93 0.26 11.04
N ARG A 4 6.21 -0.85 11.12
CA ARG A 4 5.62 -1.35 12.36
C ARG A 4 6.70 -1.68 13.41
N ASN A 5 7.77 -2.34 12.99
CA ASN A 5 8.87 -2.70 13.89
C ASN A 5 9.61 -1.47 14.39
N ALA A 6 9.85 -0.48 13.55
CA ALA A 6 10.46 0.79 13.93
C ALA A 6 9.59 1.55 14.93
N ALA A 7 8.27 1.56 14.72
CA ALA A 7 7.31 2.16 15.64
C ALA A 7 7.32 1.46 17.00
N ALA A 8 7.31 0.13 17.00
CA ALA A 8 7.32 -0.67 18.22
C ALA A 8 8.60 -0.51 19.03
N SER A 9 9.73 -0.25 18.37
CA SER A 9 11.02 -0.03 19.05
C SER A 9 11.22 1.38 19.59
N GLY A 10 10.34 2.33 19.22
CA GLY A 10 10.43 3.72 19.65
C GLY A 10 11.51 4.54 18.98
N GLY A 11 12.10 4.04 17.89
CA GLY A 11 13.16 4.72 17.13
C GLY A 11 12.62 5.83 16.23
N THR A 12 12.62 7.09 16.70
CA THR A 12 11.99 8.23 16.03
C THR A 12 12.62 8.56 14.68
N SER A 13 13.96 8.60 14.62
CA SER A 13 14.69 8.96 13.39
C SER A 13 14.46 7.93 12.29
N GLN A 14 14.57 6.64 12.61
CA GLN A 14 14.33 5.54 11.69
C GLN A 14 12.86 5.52 11.26
N LEU A 15 11.95 5.78 12.20
CA LEU A 15 10.52 5.86 11.92
C LEU A 15 10.20 6.92 10.88
N GLU A 16 10.74 8.13 11.02
CA GLU A 16 10.49 9.23 10.08
C GLU A 16 11.07 8.93 8.69
N ASN A 17 12.24 8.31 8.62
CA ASN A 17 12.81 7.86 7.35
C ASN A 17 11.91 6.82 6.67
N LEU A 18 11.44 5.84 7.41
CA LEU A 18 10.54 4.80 6.90
C LEU A 18 9.17 5.38 6.53
N ALA A 19 8.67 6.37 7.28
CA ALA A 19 7.43 7.05 6.94
C ALA A 19 7.54 7.79 5.60
N ASN A 20 8.69 8.42 5.32
CA ASN A 20 8.94 9.07 4.03
C ASN A 20 8.98 8.06 2.89
N VAL A 21 9.68 6.93 3.08
CA VAL A 21 9.72 5.84 2.10
C VAL A 21 8.32 5.27 1.86
N PHE A 22 7.58 5.04 2.94
CA PHE A 22 6.20 4.54 2.87
C PHE A 22 5.30 5.50 2.08
N THR A 23 5.41 6.80 2.31
CA THR A 23 4.64 7.82 1.60
C THR A 23 4.94 7.79 0.10
N GLN A 24 6.22 7.66 -0.28
CA GLN A 24 6.61 7.57 -1.68
C GLN A 24 6.09 6.29 -2.34
N ASP A 25 6.17 5.17 -1.64
CA ASP A 25 5.64 3.90 -2.12
C ASP A 25 4.12 3.95 -2.28
N ALA A 26 3.43 4.63 -1.36
CA ALA A 26 1.99 4.85 -1.46
C ALA A 26 1.63 5.65 -2.71
N LYS A 27 2.40 6.69 -3.04
CA LYS A 27 2.22 7.47 -4.27
C LYS A 27 2.41 6.62 -5.52
N ARG A 28 3.38 5.71 -5.51
CA ARG A 28 3.59 4.75 -6.61
C ARG A 28 2.39 3.82 -6.77
N LEU A 29 1.84 3.33 -5.66
CA LEU A 29 0.62 2.51 -5.70
C LEU A 29 -0.57 3.29 -6.25
N GLN A 30 -0.71 4.55 -5.91
CA GLN A 30 -1.75 5.40 -6.47
C GLN A 30 -1.57 5.57 -7.98
N GLU A 31 -0.34 5.77 -8.45
CA GLU A 31 -0.07 5.83 -9.89
C GLU A 31 -0.39 4.50 -10.59
N VAL A 32 -0.02 3.38 -9.99
CA VAL A 32 -0.37 2.05 -10.50
C VAL A 32 -1.89 1.88 -10.58
N SER A 33 -2.61 2.28 -9.53
CA SER A 33 -4.08 2.21 -9.50
C SER A 33 -4.70 3.07 -10.59
N LYS A 34 -4.17 4.27 -10.81
CA LYS A 34 -4.63 5.20 -11.84
C LYS A 34 -4.42 4.63 -13.24
N VAL A 35 -3.23 4.10 -13.51
CA VAL A 35 -2.93 3.44 -14.80
C VAL A 35 -3.83 2.23 -15.00
N THR A 36 -4.02 1.42 -13.96
CA THR A 36 -4.89 0.25 -13.97
C THR A 36 -6.33 0.64 -14.32
N ARG A 37 -6.84 1.71 -13.69
CA ARG A 37 -8.17 2.23 -13.98
C ARG A 37 -8.30 2.66 -15.45
N ASN A 38 -7.27 3.32 -15.98
CA ASN A 38 -7.29 3.80 -17.38
C ASN A 38 -7.15 2.66 -18.39
N MET A 39 -6.50 1.56 -18.00
CA MET A 39 -6.32 0.38 -18.85
C MET A 39 -7.51 -0.61 -18.79
N ALA A 40 -8.39 -0.44 -17.79
CA ALA A 40 -9.48 -1.38 -17.58
C ALA A 40 -10.48 -1.35 -18.74
N THR A 41 -10.78 -2.53 -19.27
CA THR A 41 -11.71 -2.69 -20.39
C THR A 41 -13.16 -2.85 -19.92
N ASN A 42 -13.37 -3.13 -18.64
CA ASN A 42 -14.71 -3.20 -18.07
C ASN A 42 -14.87 -2.25 -16.89
N LYS A 43 -16.10 -1.81 -16.69
CA LYS A 43 -16.45 -0.81 -15.69
C LYS A 43 -16.23 -1.29 -14.24
N PRO A 44 -16.57 -2.52 -13.85
CA PRO A 44 -16.31 -3.00 -12.50
C PRO A 44 -14.84 -2.94 -12.09
N ILE A 45 -13.92 -3.30 -12.99
CA ILE A 45 -12.47 -3.24 -12.74
C ILE A 45 -12.03 -1.78 -12.54
N ALA A 46 -12.51 -0.88 -13.39
CA ALA A 46 -12.19 0.55 -13.31
C ALA A 46 -12.68 1.16 -11.98
N ILE A 47 -13.89 0.80 -11.56
CA ILE A 47 -14.46 1.27 -10.30
C ILE A 47 -13.64 0.77 -9.11
N THR A 48 -13.27 -0.50 -9.10
CA THR A 48 -12.45 -1.09 -8.03
C THR A 48 -11.09 -0.42 -7.95
N ALA A 49 -10.42 -0.20 -9.09
CA ALA A 49 -9.11 0.46 -9.12
C ALA A 49 -9.20 1.90 -8.59
N LYS A 50 -10.25 2.63 -8.96
CA LYS A 50 -10.48 3.99 -8.46
C LYS A 50 -10.70 3.98 -6.94
N LYS A 51 -11.46 3.02 -6.43
CA LYS A 51 -11.71 2.88 -5.00
C LYS A 51 -10.43 2.60 -4.23
N VAL A 52 -9.58 1.74 -4.74
CA VAL A 52 -8.27 1.43 -4.15
C VAL A 52 -7.40 2.69 -4.12
N GLU A 53 -7.34 3.44 -5.22
CA GLU A 53 -6.60 4.70 -5.29
C GLU A 53 -7.04 5.68 -4.19
N GLU A 54 -8.34 5.88 -4.03
CA GLU A 54 -8.91 6.77 -3.02
C GLU A 54 -8.62 6.28 -1.61
N ASN A 55 -8.76 4.97 -1.37
CA ASN A 55 -8.50 4.37 -0.06
C ASN A 55 -7.03 4.49 0.34
N ILE A 56 -6.10 4.29 -0.59
CA ILE A 56 -4.67 4.44 -0.34
C ILE A 56 -4.35 5.89 0.04
N ASP A 57 -4.93 6.85 -0.67
CA ASP A 57 -4.76 8.28 -0.37
C ASP A 57 -5.19 8.63 1.06
N THR A 58 -6.33 8.09 1.49
CA THR A 58 -6.86 8.32 2.84
C THR A 58 -6.07 7.57 3.91
N LEU A 59 -5.69 6.32 3.65
CA LEU A 59 -5.06 5.44 4.63
C LEU A 59 -3.60 5.79 4.89
N CYS A 60 -2.87 6.28 3.89
CA CYS A 60 -1.43 6.55 4.03
C CYS A 60 -1.11 7.44 5.26
N PRO A 61 -1.72 8.62 5.39
CA PRO A 61 -1.47 9.44 6.59
C PRO A 61 -1.97 8.81 7.88
N GLN A 62 -3.02 8.00 7.82
CA GLN A 62 -3.55 7.31 9.00
C GLN A 62 -2.60 6.23 9.51
N VAL A 63 -2.00 5.45 8.60
CA VAL A 63 -0.99 4.44 8.96
C VAL A 63 0.22 5.12 9.60
N ILE A 64 0.70 6.21 9.02
CA ILE A 64 1.84 6.97 9.54
C ILE A 64 1.52 7.56 10.91
N HIS A 65 0.34 8.11 11.09
CA HIS A 65 -0.10 8.65 12.38
C HIS A 65 -0.16 7.56 13.45
N ALA A 66 -0.71 6.39 13.11
CA ALA A 66 -0.75 5.25 14.03
C ALA A 66 0.66 4.79 14.41
N ALA A 67 1.60 4.79 13.46
CA ALA A 67 3.00 4.44 13.72
C ALA A 67 3.67 5.45 14.65
N ARG A 68 3.44 6.73 14.45
CA ARG A 68 3.97 7.80 15.33
C ARG A 68 3.40 7.70 16.73
N THR A 69 2.10 7.41 16.85
CA THR A 69 1.44 7.22 18.13
C THR A 69 2.01 6.03 18.87
N LEU A 70 2.24 4.92 18.18
CA LEU A 70 2.86 3.73 18.76
C LEU A 70 4.30 4.03 19.21
N ALA A 71 5.07 4.76 18.42
CA ALA A 71 6.44 5.14 18.79
C ALA A 71 6.48 6.02 20.05
N ALA A 72 5.49 6.91 20.21
CA ALA A 72 5.37 7.74 21.41
C ALA A 72 4.89 6.94 22.63
N HIS A 73 4.14 5.86 22.41
CA HIS A 73 3.54 5.04 23.47
C HIS A 73 3.74 3.55 23.17
N PRO A 74 5.00 3.05 23.14
CA PRO A 74 5.28 1.68 22.67
C PRO A 74 4.67 0.57 23.52
N VAL A 75 4.38 0.83 24.79
CA VAL A 75 3.75 -0.13 25.69
C VAL A 75 2.22 -0.02 25.74
N SER A 76 1.65 0.95 25.06
CA SER A 76 0.20 1.14 25.01
C SER A 76 -0.45 0.05 24.16
N LYS A 77 -1.30 -0.75 24.79
CA LYS A 77 -2.05 -1.81 24.09
C LYS A 77 -2.97 -1.23 23.03
N ILE A 78 -3.61 -0.10 23.32
CA ILE A 78 -4.51 0.58 22.37
C ILE A 78 -3.72 1.04 21.14
N ALA A 79 -2.54 1.64 21.34
CA ALA A 79 -1.70 2.07 20.22
C ALA A 79 -1.24 0.89 19.36
N GLN A 80 -0.89 -0.24 19.98
CA GLN A 80 -0.52 -1.47 19.27
C GLN A 80 -1.69 -2.02 18.46
N GLU A 81 -2.87 -2.08 19.06
CA GLU A 81 -4.08 -2.57 18.39
C GLU A 81 -4.50 -1.66 17.23
N ASN A 82 -4.42 -0.34 17.40
CA ASN A 82 -4.71 0.60 16.33
C ASN A 82 -3.74 0.44 15.16
N MET A 83 -2.45 0.29 15.43
CA MET A 83 -1.46 0.06 14.38
C MET A 83 -1.78 -1.22 13.60
N GLU A 84 -2.12 -2.31 14.29
CA GLU A 84 -2.48 -3.58 13.64
C GLU A 84 -3.72 -3.43 12.76
N VAL A 85 -4.73 -2.71 13.20
CA VAL A 85 -5.93 -2.46 12.41
C VAL A 85 -5.59 -1.73 11.11
N PHE A 86 -4.82 -0.64 11.19
CA PHE A 86 -4.45 0.12 10.00
C PHE A 86 -3.53 -0.65 9.06
N VAL A 87 -2.60 -1.44 9.60
CA VAL A 87 -1.75 -2.32 8.77
C VAL A 87 -2.60 -3.34 8.03
N ASN A 88 -3.56 -3.98 8.71
CA ASN A 88 -4.44 -4.97 8.09
C ASN A 88 -5.31 -4.36 6.99
N VAL A 89 -5.87 -3.18 7.23
CA VAL A 89 -6.69 -2.46 6.24
C VAL A 89 -5.83 -2.06 5.04
N TRP A 90 -4.61 -1.58 5.26
CA TRP A 90 -3.68 -1.24 4.20
C TRP A 90 -3.33 -2.46 3.35
N GLU A 91 -2.96 -3.56 3.97
CA GLU A 91 -2.64 -4.81 3.29
C GLU A 91 -3.83 -5.30 2.44
N ALA A 92 -5.05 -5.16 2.94
CA ALA A 92 -6.26 -5.51 2.20
C ALA A 92 -6.41 -4.65 0.93
N GLN A 93 -6.08 -3.36 0.98
CA GLN A 93 -6.12 -2.50 -0.20
C GLN A 93 -5.06 -2.88 -1.23
N VAL A 94 -3.84 -3.15 -0.77
CA VAL A 94 -2.74 -3.57 -1.64
C VAL A 94 -3.06 -4.91 -2.30
N GLU A 95 -3.65 -5.84 -1.56
CA GLU A 95 -4.09 -7.12 -2.09
C GLU A 95 -5.21 -6.97 -3.11
N GLU A 96 -6.16 -6.08 -2.88
CA GLU A 96 -7.25 -5.79 -3.81
C GLU A 96 -6.70 -5.25 -5.13
N LEU A 97 -5.72 -4.35 -5.06
CA LEU A 97 -5.03 -3.86 -6.26
C LEU A 97 -4.35 -5.00 -7.02
N GLY A 98 -3.71 -5.91 -6.30
CA GLY A 98 -3.08 -7.10 -6.87
C GLY A 98 -4.07 -7.98 -7.61
N LYS A 99 -5.27 -8.17 -7.06
CA LYS A 99 -6.36 -8.93 -7.72
C LYS A 99 -6.81 -8.25 -9.01
N VAL A 100 -6.99 -6.95 -8.99
CA VAL A 100 -7.39 -6.17 -10.17
C VAL A 100 -6.32 -6.28 -11.27
N LEU A 101 -5.05 -6.15 -10.91
CA LEU A 101 -3.95 -6.31 -11.87
C LEU A 101 -3.92 -7.70 -12.48
N ARG A 102 -4.17 -8.74 -11.69
CA ARG A 102 -4.24 -10.13 -12.20
C ARG A 102 -5.41 -10.31 -13.16
N LEU A 103 -6.56 -9.71 -12.89
CA LEU A 103 -7.73 -9.78 -13.78
C LEU A 103 -7.43 -9.14 -15.14
N ILE A 104 -6.73 -8.01 -15.15
CA ILE A 104 -6.35 -7.33 -16.40
C ILE A 104 -5.33 -8.17 -17.17
N THR A 105 -4.31 -8.72 -16.49
CA THR A 105 -3.25 -9.53 -17.14
C THR A 105 -3.75 -10.89 -17.57
N ALA A 106 -4.70 -11.50 -16.85
CA ALA A 106 -5.26 -12.81 -17.18
C ALA A 106 -6.15 -12.77 -18.43
N GLY A 107 -6.76 -11.62 -18.74
CA GLY A 107 -7.54 -11.42 -19.95
C GLY A 107 -6.71 -11.21 -21.21
N GLY A 108 -5.38 -11.13 -21.10
CA GLY A 108 -4.47 -10.87 -22.21
C GLY A 108 -3.57 -12.05 -22.54
N ASP A 109 -3.00 -12.02 -23.76
CA ASP A 109 -1.99 -13.00 -24.18
C ASP A 109 -0.73 -12.87 -23.32
N PRO A 110 -0.27 -13.94 -22.66
CA PRO A 110 0.95 -13.90 -21.84
C PRO A 110 2.18 -13.40 -22.58
N SER A 111 2.25 -13.61 -23.90
CA SER A 111 3.35 -13.13 -24.73
C SER A 111 3.39 -11.61 -24.87
N LYS A 112 2.32 -10.92 -24.53
CA LYS A 112 2.19 -9.45 -24.61
C LYS A 112 2.43 -8.74 -23.28
N ARG A 113 2.94 -9.42 -22.28
CA ARG A 113 3.30 -8.79 -21.01
C ARG A 113 4.40 -7.76 -21.24
N SER A 114 4.04 -6.48 -21.07
CA SER A 114 5.01 -5.40 -21.21
C SER A 114 5.95 -5.34 -19.99
N PRO A 115 7.19 -4.79 -20.13
CA PRO A 115 8.06 -4.55 -18.99
C PRO A 115 7.41 -3.69 -17.89
N SER A 116 6.45 -2.84 -18.23
CA SER A 116 5.73 -2.03 -17.26
C SER A 116 4.92 -2.85 -16.25
N ALA A 117 4.48 -4.06 -16.62
CA ALA A 117 3.78 -4.95 -15.70
C ALA A 117 4.71 -5.44 -14.57
N ARG A 118 5.98 -5.72 -14.88
CA ARG A 118 6.99 -6.09 -13.88
C ARG A 118 7.31 -4.92 -12.96
N HIS A 119 7.38 -3.72 -13.50
CA HIS A 119 7.65 -2.52 -12.73
C HIS A 119 6.52 -2.24 -11.72
N LYS A 120 5.26 -2.44 -12.13
CA LYS A 120 4.09 -2.30 -11.25
C LYS A 120 4.11 -3.31 -10.11
N ARG A 121 4.48 -4.56 -10.41
CA ARG A 121 4.62 -5.62 -9.40
C ARG A 121 5.75 -5.31 -8.41
N SER A 122 6.84 -4.72 -8.89
CA SER A 122 7.95 -4.29 -8.03
C SER A 122 7.51 -3.21 -7.03
N ALA A 123 6.73 -2.22 -7.47
CA ALA A 123 6.19 -1.18 -6.60
C ALA A 123 5.27 -1.76 -5.53
N TYR A 124 4.40 -2.71 -5.91
CA TYR A 124 3.54 -3.44 -4.99
C TYR A 124 4.35 -4.17 -3.90
N ASN A 125 5.39 -4.91 -4.31
CA ASN A 125 6.24 -5.66 -3.38
C ASN A 125 7.03 -4.73 -2.46
N ALA A 126 7.49 -3.59 -2.94
CA ALA A 126 8.23 -2.60 -2.17
C ALA A 126 7.38 -2.06 -1.01
N VAL A 127 6.11 -1.74 -1.26
CA VAL A 127 5.20 -1.27 -0.21
C VAL A 127 4.95 -2.35 0.83
N TYR A 128 4.78 -3.60 0.40
CA TYR A 128 4.61 -4.73 1.30
C TYR A 128 5.81 -4.90 2.24
N ALA A 129 7.01 -4.78 1.70
CA ALA A 129 8.24 -4.91 2.48
C ALA A 129 8.39 -3.76 3.49
N THR A 130 7.94 -2.55 3.15
CA THR A 130 8.04 -1.37 4.01
C THR A 130 7.10 -1.44 5.22
N LEU A 131 5.94 -2.05 5.08
CA LEU A 131 5.02 -2.22 6.20
C LEU A 131 5.59 -3.09 7.30
#